data_897a333e8d430343c7bb6ef353a31be1
#
_entry.id   897a333e8d430343c7bb6ef353a31be1
#
_cell.length_a   1.000
_cell.length_b   1.000
_cell.length_c   1.000
_cell.angle_alpha   90.00
_cell.angle_beta   90.00
_cell.angle_gamma   90.00
#
_symmetry.space_group_name_H-M   'P 1'
#
loop_
_entity.id
_entity.type
_entity.pdbx_description
1 polymer ?
#
loop_
_entity_poly.entity_id
_entity_poly.type
_entity_poly.pdbx_seq_one_letter_code
_entity_poly.pdbx_strand_id
1 'polypeptide(L)'
;MSKKKATSSDVAKRAGVSQATVSMVLNKKYNVSFSRETVEKVEQAARELGYHLPGRKNRKESRKEKLIVVFCPTLTSPYYVLLLQGIEAVANKQGYGVFICNTQRDPRLEEKYLRMMGTIEPLGIIYCCNPNPDFQQQVEELAQTIPLVIISNKEKTTTIDAINQDNTVVGRMMARHLLDLGHRDVAFITPPLTRRQWQRTKRVNGFVKEFEKEGLKDHVIIKAADEAIDMQIPRMDSEYSMGYELTMELLDEGREFTAIAGQNDMMAIGALDALHEARIHVPKDVSVIGCDNIFYSGIRKISLTTIDHFVALKGRDACDIILHKIDEQDRFLTDSAPVSLYNIEYTPKLIARRTTGSVSYTHLRAHETSAHLV
;
A
#
# COMPACT_ATOMS: atom_id res chain seq x y z
N MET A 1 -35.22 -44.01 20.02
CA MET A 1 -34.44 -45.00 19.27
C MET A 1 -33.47 -44.30 18.36
N SER A 2 -32.17 -44.40 18.64
CA SER A 2 -31.12 -43.74 17.80
C SER A 2 -31.06 -44.45 16.44
N LYS A 3 -31.28 -43.71 15.33
CA LYS A 3 -31.10 -44.23 13.99
C LYS A 3 -29.62 -44.58 13.79
N LYS A 4 -29.33 -45.87 13.54
CA LYS A 4 -27.97 -46.39 13.23
C LYS A 4 -27.45 -45.67 12.00
N LYS A 5 -26.32 -44.97 12.12
CA LYS A 5 -25.69 -44.27 10.99
C LYS A 5 -25.24 -45.30 9.94
N ALA A 6 -25.58 -45.06 8.67
CA ALA A 6 -25.12 -45.88 7.56
C ALA A 6 -23.59 -45.94 7.50
N THR A 7 -23.05 -47.06 7.11
CA THR A 7 -21.60 -47.31 6.96
C THR A 7 -21.22 -47.47 5.49
N SER A 8 -19.93 -47.39 5.14
CA SER A 8 -19.44 -47.66 3.78
C SER A 8 -19.75 -49.08 3.32
N SER A 9 -19.88 -50.02 4.27
CA SER A 9 -20.31 -51.40 4.02
C SER A 9 -21.77 -51.48 3.59
N ASP A 10 -22.64 -50.66 4.18
CA ASP A 10 -24.06 -50.61 3.79
C ASP A 10 -24.24 -50.04 2.39
N VAL A 11 -23.43 -49.02 2.03
CA VAL A 11 -23.38 -48.44 0.68
C VAL A 11 -22.87 -49.48 -0.35
N ALA A 12 -21.79 -50.19 -0.01
CA ALA A 12 -21.24 -51.25 -0.83
C ALA A 12 -22.26 -52.33 -1.15
N LYS A 13 -22.97 -52.79 -0.12
CA LYS A 13 -24.05 -53.80 -0.24
C LYS A 13 -25.21 -53.31 -1.09
N ARG A 14 -25.61 -52.04 -0.95
CA ARG A 14 -26.70 -51.42 -1.70
C ARG A 14 -26.36 -51.19 -3.14
N ALA A 15 -25.10 -50.78 -3.46
CA ALA A 15 -24.60 -50.53 -4.78
C ALA A 15 -24.12 -51.80 -5.55
N GLY A 16 -24.02 -52.92 -4.84
CA GLY A 16 -23.50 -54.18 -5.43
C GLY A 16 -22.02 -54.17 -5.77
N VAL A 17 -21.21 -53.44 -5.00
CA VAL A 17 -19.77 -53.27 -5.25
C VAL A 17 -18.97 -53.55 -3.98
N SER A 18 -17.63 -53.61 -4.09
CA SER A 18 -16.77 -53.72 -2.91
C SER A 18 -16.70 -52.41 -2.09
N GLN A 19 -16.42 -52.55 -0.80
CA GLN A 19 -16.23 -51.40 0.10
C GLN A 19 -15.04 -50.52 -0.41
N ALA A 20 -14.01 -51.11 -0.98
CA ALA A 20 -12.89 -50.39 -1.59
C ALA A 20 -13.36 -49.57 -2.79
N THR A 21 -14.25 -50.12 -3.63
CA THR A 21 -14.84 -49.38 -4.76
C THR A 21 -15.66 -48.18 -4.28
N VAL A 22 -16.48 -48.35 -3.24
CA VAL A 22 -17.21 -47.23 -2.63
C VAL A 22 -16.24 -46.15 -2.16
N SER A 23 -15.19 -46.55 -1.45
CA SER A 23 -14.19 -45.57 -0.95
C SER A 23 -13.47 -44.86 -2.11
N MET A 24 -13.09 -45.55 -3.19
CA MET A 24 -12.39 -44.97 -4.34
C MET A 24 -13.30 -44.02 -5.13
N VAL A 25 -14.53 -44.45 -5.41
CA VAL A 25 -15.52 -43.64 -6.15
C VAL A 25 -15.88 -42.37 -5.38
N LEU A 26 -16.24 -42.51 -4.11
CA LEU A 26 -16.65 -41.36 -3.31
C LEU A 26 -15.49 -40.41 -2.96
N ASN A 27 -14.23 -40.90 -2.95
CA ASN A 27 -13.03 -40.06 -2.76
C ASN A 27 -12.51 -39.45 -4.06
N LYS A 28 -13.13 -39.77 -5.23
CA LYS A 28 -12.67 -39.32 -6.54
C LYS A 28 -11.16 -39.56 -6.76
N LYS A 29 -10.66 -40.75 -6.39
CA LYS A 29 -9.25 -41.11 -6.63
C LYS A 29 -9.10 -41.47 -8.09
N TYR A 30 -8.47 -40.61 -8.85
CA TYR A 30 -8.32 -40.67 -10.34
C TYR A 30 -7.36 -41.73 -10.86
N ASN A 31 -6.71 -42.52 -9.99
CA ASN A 31 -5.76 -43.58 -10.42
C ASN A 31 -6.46 -44.86 -10.84
N VAL A 32 -7.77 -44.95 -10.75
CA VAL A 32 -8.57 -46.10 -11.18
C VAL A 32 -9.82 -45.61 -11.90
N SER A 33 -10.01 -45.98 -13.16
CA SER A 33 -11.21 -45.63 -13.91
C SER A 33 -12.32 -46.63 -13.59
N PHE A 34 -13.46 -46.15 -13.16
CA PHE A 34 -14.70 -46.93 -13.00
C PHE A 34 -15.65 -46.59 -14.16
N SER A 35 -16.51 -47.58 -14.54
CA SER A 35 -17.56 -47.29 -15.48
C SER A 35 -18.51 -46.25 -14.94
N ARG A 36 -19.10 -45.42 -15.80
CA ARG A 36 -20.07 -44.39 -15.43
C ARG A 36 -21.24 -44.98 -14.64
N GLU A 37 -21.70 -46.16 -15.04
CA GLU A 37 -22.76 -46.90 -14.36
C GLU A 37 -22.39 -47.28 -12.90
N THR A 38 -21.12 -47.69 -12.67
CA THR A 38 -20.62 -48.01 -11.31
C THR A 38 -20.57 -46.77 -10.42
N VAL A 39 -20.13 -45.62 -10.97
CA VAL A 39 -20.08 -44.34 -10.25
C VAL A 39 -21.50 -43.91 -9.85
N GLU A 40 -22.43 -43.93 -10.82
CA GLU A 40 -23.82 -43.54 -10.57
C GLU A 40 -24.51 -44.43 -9.51
N LYS A 41 -24.32 -45.76 -9.56
CA LYS A 41 -24.85 -46.69 -8.54
C LYS A 41 -24.34 -46.41 -7.15
N VAL A 42 -23.04 -46.16 -7.01
CA VAL A 42 -22.44 -45.84 -5.71
C VAL A 42 -22.90 -44.51 -5.16
N GLU A 43 -22.98 -43.49 -5.97
CA GLU A 43 -23.44 -42.15 -5.55
C GLU A 43 -24.92 -42.13 -5.18
N GLN A 44 -25.74 -42.88 -5.93
CA GLN A 44 -27.17 -43.07 -5.64
C GLN A 44 -27.37 -43.81 -4.32
N ALA A 45 -26.70 -44.92 -4.10
CA ALA A 45 -26.78 -45.71 -2.85
C ALA A 45 -26.32 -44.88 -1.64
N ALA A 46 -25.27 -44.06 -1.78
CA ALA A 46 -24.81 -43.18 -0.72
C ALA A 46 -25.86 -42.11 -0.36
N ARG A 47 -26.50 -41.48 -1.38
CA ARG A 47 -27.61 -40.51 -1.17
C ARG A 47 -28.81 -41.14 -0.47
N GLU A 48 -29.27 -42.32 -0.93
CA GLU A 48 -30.43 -43.01 -0.37
C GLU A 48 -30.23 -43.40 1.09
N LEU A 49 -29.01 -43.78 1.48
CA LEU A 49 -28.66 -44.19 2.82
C LEU A 49 -28.21 -43.04 3.72
N GLY A 50 -28.12 -41.82 3.19
CA GLY A 50 -27.58 -40.68 3.92
C GLY A 50 -26.13 -40.87 4.38
N TYR A 51 -25.34 -41.66 3.61
CA TYR A 51 -23.97 -41.99 3.96
C TYR A 51 -23.02 -40.89 3.47
N HIS A 52 -22.23 -40.37 4.41
CA HIS A 52 -21.12 -39.46 4.15
C HIS A 52 -19.82 -40.12 4.60
N LEU A 53 -18.76 -40.06 3.77
CA LEU A 53 -17.46 -40.62 4.12
C LEU A 53 -16.99 -40.13 5.51
N PRO A 54 -16.59 -41.06 6.45
CA PRO A 54 -15.93 -40.65 7.66
C PRO A 54 -14.62 -39.94 7.34
N GLY A 55 -14.47 -38.69 7.75
CA GLY A 55 -13.31 -37.87 7.45
C GLY A 55 -13.58 -36.75 6.43
N ARG A 56 -14.68 -36.79 5.68
CA ARG A 56 -15.23 -35.64 4.97
C ARG A 56 -16.34 -34.94 5.77
N LYS A 57 -16.17 -34.81 7.10
CA LYS A 57 -16.83 -33.70 7.78
C LYS A 57 -16.37 -32.44 7.06
N ASN A 58 -17.23 -31.97 6.16
CA ASN A 58 -17.24 -30.64 5.64
C ASN A 58 -15.87 -29.90 5.66
N ARG A 59 -14.87 -30.42 4.87
CA ARG A 59 -13.75 -29.58 4.48
C ARG A 59 -14.23 -28.41 3.60
N LYS A 60 -15.53 -28.46 3.15
CA LYS A 60 -16.21 -27.34 2.51
C LYS A 60 -17.00 -26.46 3.48
N GLU A 61 -17.08 -26.84 4.77
CA GLU A 61 -17.65 -26.04 5.87
C GLU A 61 -16.72 -25.99 7.09
N SER A 62 -15.47 -26.46 7.06
CA SER A 62 -14.45 -25.78 7.86
C SER A 62 -14.45 -24.36 7.26
N ARG A 63 -14.98 -23.38 7.98
CA ARG A 63 -14.83 -21.96 7.69
C ARG A 63 -13.41 -21.79 7.16
N LYS A 64 -13.21 -21.67 5.82
CA LYS A 64 -12.02 -21.01 5.31
C LYS A 64 -12.02 -19.73 6.11
N GLU A 65 -11.03 -19.52 6.95
CA GLU A 65 -10.94 -18.28 7.68
C GLU A 65 -11.05 -17.21 6.61
N LYS A 66 -12.01 -16.30 6.78
CA LYS A 66 -12.23 -15.22 5.84
C LYS A 66 -11.01 -14.31 5.94
N LEU A 67 -10.01 -14.57 5.13
CA LEU A 67 -8.70 -13.94 5.22
C LEU A 67 -8.40 -13.07 3.99
N ILE A 68 -8.04 -11.81 4.25
CA ILE A 68 -7.47 -10.88 3.28
C ILE A 68 -5.98 -10.77 3.56
N VAL A 69 -5.14 -10.96 2.54
CA VAL A 69 -3.69 -10.77 2.64
C VAL A 69 -3.32 -9.37 2.18
N VAL A 70 -2.46 -8.70 2.94
CA VAL A 70 -1.99 -7.35 2.64
C VAL A 70 -0.47 -7.34 2.49
N PHE A 71 0.02 -7.05 1.30
CA PHE A 71 1.44 -6.82 1.05
C PHE A 71 1.79 -5.37 1.40
N CYS A 72 2.65 -5.22 2.41
CA CYS A 72 3.07 -3.93 2.93
C CYS A 72 4.60 -3.81 2.87
N PRO A 73 5.17 -2.72 2.32
CA PRO A 73 6.61 -2.61 2.17
C PRO A 73 7.35 -2.29 3.47
N THR A 74 6.67 -1.75 4.46
CA THR A 74 7.22 -1.51 5.81
C THR A 74 6.11 -1.21 6.81
N LEU A 75 6.32 -1.56 8.07
CA LEU A 75 5.45 -1.23 9.20
C LEU A 75 6.01 -0.06 10.04
N THR A 76 7.14 0.50 9.64
CA THR A 76 7.79 1.60 10.38
C THR A 76 7.30 2.98 9.95
N SER A 77 6.77 3.12 8.73
CA SER A 77 6.23 4.38 8.24
C SER A 77 4.77 4.58 8.64
N PRO A 78 4.42 5.70 9.30
CA PRO A 78 3.04 6.02 9.68
C PRO A 78 2.04 6.03 8.52
N TYR A 79 2.50 6.30 7.31
CA TYR A 79 1.71 6.22 6.09
C TYR A 79 1.08 4.84 5.90
N TYR A 80 1.90 3.77 5.98
CA TYR A 80 1.39 2.40 5.81
C TYR A 80 0.54 1.95 6.99
N VAL A 81 0.83 2.43 8.19
CA VAL A 81 -0.02 2.18 9.37
C VAL A 81 -1.43 2.75 9.16
N LEU A 82 -1.54 3.97 8.62
CA LEU A 82 -2.85 4.57 8.30
C LEU A 82 -3.60 3.78 7.22
N LEU A 83 -2.91 3.28 6.18
CA LEU A 83 -3.52 2.40 5.18
C LEU A 83 -4.08 1.13 5.83
N LEU A 84 -3.27 0.47 6.64
CA LEU A 84 -3.65 -0.77 7.34
C LEU A 84 -4.83 -0.55 8.27
N GLN A 85 -4.87 0.55 9.03
CA GLN A 85 -6.02 0.91 9.87
C GLN A 85 -7.30 1.07 9.04
N GLY A 86 -7.20 1.67 7.84
CA GLY A 86 -8.32 1.77 6.91
C GLY A 86 -8.83 0.41 6.45
N ILE A 87 -7.91 -0.49 6.06
CA ILE A 87 -8.21 -1.87 5.63
C ILE A 87 -8.86 -2.65 6.77
N GLU A 88 -8.24 -2.66 7.95
CA GLU A 88 -8.74 -3.41 9.12
C GLU A 88 -10.10 -2.94 9.59
N ALA A 89 -10.38 -1.62 9.54
CA ALA A 89 -11.67 -1.07 9.93
C ALA A 89 -12.84 -1.63 9.11
N VAL A 90 -12.61 -1.91 7.83
CA VAL A 90 -13.61 -2.51 6.93
C VAL A 90 -13.62 -4.04 7.10
N ALA A 91 -12.46 -4.69 7.03
CA ALA A 91 -12.33 -6.14 7.11
C ALA A 91 -12.96 -6.70 8.40
N ASN A 92 -12.59 -6.13 9.55
CA ASN A 92 -13.11 -6.56 10.86
C ASN A 92 -14.63 -6.41 10.98
N LYS A 93 -15.19 -5.31 10.45
CA LYS A 93 -16.65 -5.10 10.46
C LYS A 93 -17.42 -6.17 9.69
N GLN A 94 -16.79 -6.75 8.67
CA GLN A 94 -17.36 -7.80 7.81
C GLN A 94 -16.92 -9.22 8.23
N GLY A 95 -16.19 -9.34 9.34
CA GLY A 95 -15.72 -10.62 9.89
C GLY A 95 -14.59 -11.27 9.12
N TYR A 96 -13.77 -10.47 8.43
CA TYR A 96 -12.54 -10.91 7.77
C TYR A 96 -11.32 -10.66 8.64
N GLY A 97 -10.41 -11.64 8.70
CA GLY A 97 -9.06 -11.46 9.25
C GLY A 97 -8.14 -10.79 8.23
N VAL A 98 -7.14 -10.06 8.72
CA VAL A 98 -6.10 -9.44 7.89
C VAL A 98 -4.76 -10.07 8.21
N PHE A 99 -4.07 -10.60 7.19
CA PHE A 99 -2.71 -11.14 7.31
C PHE A 99 -1.73 -10.22 6.59
N ILE A 100 -0.79 -9.65 7.33
CA ILE A 100 0.16 -8.66 6.80
C ILE A 100 1.46 -9.34 6.39
N CYS A 101 1.80 -9.26 5.10
CA CYS A 101 3.08 -9.63 4.53
C CYS A 101 3.99 -8.41 4.50
N ASN A 102 4.78 -8.21 5.56
CA ASN A 102 5.78 -7.13 5.60
C ASN A 102 6.99 -7.51 4.75
N THR A 103 7.08 -6.97 3.53
CA THR A 103 8.15 -7.31 2.57
C THR A 103 9.47 -6.63 2.87
N GLN A 104 9.49 -5.60 3.75
CA GLN A 104 10.68 -4.81 4.09
C GLN A 104 11.40 -4.24 2.86
N ARG A 105 10.69 -4.05 1.73
CA ARG A 105 11.23 -3.69 0.42
C ARG A 105 12.27 -4.71 -0.12
N ASP A 106 12.36 -5.91 0.47
CA ASP A 106 13.23 -7.01 0.03
C ASP A 106 12.48 -7.90 -0.98
N PRO A 107 12.93 -7.98 -2.25
CA PRO A 107 12.32 -8.84 -3.26
C PRO A 107 12.25 -10.31 -2.85
N ARG A 108 13.22 -10.80 -2.07
CA ARG A 108 13.23 -12.19 -1.61
C ARG A 108 12.10 -12.48 -0.63
N LEU A 109 11.75 -11.51 0.23
CA LEU A 109 10.59 -11.64 1.13
C LEU A 109 9.29 -11.55 0.36
N GLU A 110 9.19 -10.65 -0.62
CA GLU A 110 8.01 -10.55 -1.48
C GLU A 110 7.76 -11.86 -2.23
N GLU A 111 8.79 -12.42 -2.87
CA GLU A 111 8.72 -13.71 -3.55
C GLU A 111 8.30 -14.84 -2.62
N LYS A 112 8.88 -14.89 -1.41
CA LYS A 112 8.50 -15.87 -0.39
C LYS A 112 7.01 -15.79 -0.04
N TYR A 113 6.49 -14.59 0.18
CA TYR A 113 5.07 -14.39 0.49
C TYR A 113 4.18 -14.74 -0.71
N LEU A 114 4.56 -14.39 -1.94
CA LEU A 114 3.83 -14.78 -3.15
C LEU A 114 3.70 -16.30 -3.28
N ARG A 115 4.78 -17.04 -3.03
CA ARG A 115 4.73 -18.51 -3.02
C ARG A 115 3.81 -19.09 -1.97
N MET A 116 3.62 -18.40 -0.84
CA MET A 116 2.71 -18.84 0.23
C MET A 116 1.22 -18.69 -0.14
N MET A 117 0.87 -17.87 -1.15
CA MET A 117 -0.53 -17.62 -1.50
C MET A 117 -1.27 -18.89 -1.90
N GLY A 118 -0.62 -19.85 -2.56
CA GLY A 118 -1.18 -21.16 -2.89
C GLY A 118 -1.49 -22.05 -1.66
N THR A 119 -0.84 -21.80 -0.51
CA THR A 119 -1.09 -22.52 0.76
C THR A 119 -2.09 -21.79 1.63
N ILE A 120 -1.99 -20.46 1.71
CA ILE A 120 -2.88 -19.60 2.51
C ILE A 120 -4.27 -19.57 1.88
N GLU A 121 -4.37 -19.60 0.54
CA GLU A 121 -5.61 -19.48 -0.23
C GLU A 121 -6.50 -18.31 0.27
N PRO A 122 -5.98 -17.05 0.27
CA PRO A 122 -6.74 -15.91 0.75
C PRO A 122 -7.96 -15.65 -0.14
N LEU A 123 -8.98 -14.99 0.42
CA LEU A 123 -10.15 -14.57 -0.35
C LEU A 123 -9.92 -13.28 -1.12
N GLY A 124 -8.90 -12.50 -0.75
CA GLY A 124 -8.50 -11.28 -1.44
C GLY A 124 -7.09 -10.85 -1.08
N ILE A 125 -6.48 -10.06 -1.96
CA ILE A 125 -5.11 -9.56 -1.81
C ILE A 125 -5.10 -8.05 -2.02
N ILE A 126 -4.45 -7.31 -1.11
CA ILE A 126 -4.23 -5.87 -1.24
C ILE A 126 -2.72 -5.61 -1.25
N TYR A 127 -2.22 -4.93 -2.27
CA TYR A 127 -0.88 -4.36 -2.32
C TYR A 127 -0.91 -2.89 -1.89
N CYS A 128 -0.20 -2.55 -0.82
CA CYS A 128 -0.09 -1.16 -0.34
C CYS A 128 0.86 -0.29 -1.18
N CYS A 129 1.54 -0.86 -2.14
CA CYS A 129 2.42 -0.21 -3.12
C CYS A 129 2.45 -1.05 -4.40
N ASN A 130 3.12 -0.56 -5.46
CA ASN A 130 3.38 -1.40 -6.63
C ASN A 130 4.19 -2.63 -6.24
N PRO A 131 3.87 -3.82 -6.79
CA PRO A 131 4.71 -4.99 -6.66
C PRO A 131 6.08 -4.74 -7.30
N ASN A 132 7.08 -5.55 -6.92
CA ASN A 132 8.36 -5.51 -7.60
C ASN A 132 8.15 -5.85 -9.09
N PRO A 133 8.77 -5.09 -10.02
CA PRO A 133 8.65 -5.34 -11.46
C PRO A 133 8.96 -6.79 -11.87
N ASP A 134 9.88 -7.45 -11.17
CA ASP A 134 10.25 -8.85 -11.43
C ASP A 134 9.10 -9.83 -11.14
N PHE A 135 8.10 -9.45 -10.34
CA PHE A 135 6.94 -10.29 -9.98
C PHE A 135 5.62 -9.80 -10.59
N GLN A 136 5.67 -8.78 -11.43
CA GLN A 136 4.48 -8.20 -12.05
C GLN A 136 3.59 -9.25 -12.72
N GLN A 137 4.18 -10.12 -13.54
CA GLN A 137 3.46 -11.19 -14.22
C GLN A 137 2.79 -12.15 -13.22
N GLN A 138 3.50 -12.56 -12.17
CA GLN A 138 2.96 -13.47 -11.15
C GLN A 138 1.78 -12.82 -10.39
N VAL A 139 1.85 -11.52 -10.12
CA VAL A 139 0.76 -10.79 -9.49
C VAL A 139 -0.45 -10.67 -10.42
N GLU A 140 -0.23 -10.46 -11.73
CA GLU A 140 -1.28 -10.46 -12.74
C GLU A 140 -1.97 -11.84 -12.88
N GLU A 141 -1.20 -12.93 -12.81
CA GLU A 141 -1.74 -14.29 -12.79
C GLU A 141 -2.58 -14.56 -11.54
N LEU A 142 -2.14 -14.11 -10.37
CA LEU A 142 -2.93 -14.21 -9.14
C LEU A 142 -4.24 -13.41 -9.22
N ALA A 143 -4.22 -12.24 -9.83
CA ALA A 143 -5.40 -11.39 -9.99
C ALA A 143 -6.49 -12.00 -10.86
N GLN A 144 -6.16 -13.00 -11.70
CA GLN A 144 -7.14 -13.75 -12.51
C GLN A 144 -8.00 -14.70 -11.65
N THR A 145 -7.50 -15.11 -10.49
CA THR A 145 -8.14 -16.13 -9.65
C THR A 145 -8.57 -15.63 -8.28
N ILE A 146 -7.92 -14.57 -7.79
CA ILE A 146 -8.16 -13.99 -6.47
C ILE A 146 -8.39 -12.48 -6.65
N PRO A 147 -9.46 -11.89 -6.09
CA PRO A 147 -9.65 -10.45 -6.05
C PRO A 147 -8.39 -9.74 -5.55
N LEU A 148 -7.84 -8.83 -6.36
CA LEU A 148 -6.60 -8.15 -6.06
C LEU A 148 -6.71 -6.66 -6.34
N VAL A 149 -6.29 -5.83 -5.38
CA VAL A 149 -6.26 -4.36 -5.48
C VAL A 149 -4.86 -3.86 -5.23
N ILE A 150 -4.38 -2.92 -6.06
CA ILE A 150 -3.10 -2.25 -5.87
C ILE A 150 -3.34 -0.79 -5.48
N ILE A 151 -2.84 -0.37 -4.31
CA ILE A 151 -2.79 1.04 -3.93
C ILE A 151 -1.48 1.60 -4.48
N SER A 152 -1.55 2.26 -5.62
CA SER A 152 -0.37 2.67 -6.35
C SER A 152 -0.54 4.05 -7.01
N ASN A 153 0.52 4.51 -7.61
CA ASN A 153 0.50 5.58 -8.58
C ASN A 153 -0.04 5.11 -9.93
N LYS A 154 -0.73 6.04 -10.57
CA LYS A 154 -1.34 5.92 -11.90
C LYS A 154 -0.33 5.43 -12.96
N GLU A 155 -0.13 4.13 -13.03
CA GLU A 155 0.33 3.48 -14.25
C GLU A 155 -0.88 2.82 -14.92
N LYS A 156 -0.81 2.72 -16.23
CA LYS A 156 -1.86 2.09 -17.04
C LYS A 156 -1.84 0.56 -16.83
N THR A 157 -2.10 0.09 -15.62
CA THR A 157 -2.44 -1.31 -15.42
C THR A 157 -3.91 -1.47 -15.77
N THR A 158 -4.16 -2.10 -16.88
CA THR A 158 -5.50 -2.24 -17.44
C THR A 158 -6.25 -3.45 -16.93
N THR A 159 -5.65 -4.29 -16.07
CA THR A 159 -6.15 -5.61 -15.70
C THR A 159 -6.40 -5.84 -14.21
N ILE A 160 -5.91 -4.95 -13.34
CA ILE A 160 -6.01 -5.07 -11.88
C ILE A 160 -6.71 -3.85 -11.31
N ASP A 161 -7.58 -4.06 -10.33
CA ASP A 161 -8.22 -2.97 -9.60
C ASP A 161 -7.18 -2.09 -8.91
N ALA A 162 -7.35 -0.78 -8.99
CA ALA A 162 -6.37 0.16 -8.50
C ALA A 162 -6.98 1.34 -7.75
N ILE A 163 -6.30 1.76 -6.71
CA ILE A 163 -6.53 3.05 -6.05
C ILE A 163 -5.30 3.92 -6.31
N ASN A 164 -5.49 4.97 -7.07
CA ASN A 164 -4.42 5.78 -7.60
C ASN A 164 -4.17 7.07 -6.82
N GLN A 165 -2.95 7.54 -6.97
CA GLN A 165 -2.52 8.85 -6.53
C GLN A 165 -1.59 9.45 -7.59
N ASP A 166 -1.89 10.66 -8.03
CA ASP A 166 -0.97 11.37 -8.92
C ASP A 166 0.08 12.15 -8.11
N ASN A 167 1.26 11.56 -7.94
CA ASN A 167 2.37 12.20 -7.24
C ASN A 167 2.92 13.44 -7.97
N THR A 168 2.72 13.54 -9.29
CA THR A 168 3.07 14.76 -10.03
C THR A 168 2.18 15.93 -9.61
N VAL A 169 0.88 15.66 -9.43
CA VAL A 169 -0.06 16.66 -8.89
C VAL A 169 0.31 17.05 -7.46
N VAL A 170 0.64 16.08 -6.61
CA VAL A 170 1.08 16.35 -5.24
C VAL A 170 2.30 17.26 -5.21
N GLY A 171 3.36 16.93 -5.96
CA GLY A 171 4.57 17.76 -6.03
C GLY A 171 4.29 19.18 -6.53
N ARG A 172 3.45 19.28 -7.58
CA ARG A 172 3.02 20.58 -8.10
C ARG A 172 2.25 21.41 -7.06
N MET A 173 1.38 20.80 -6.27
CA MET A 173 0.63 21.49 -5.21
C MET A 173 1.55 22.02 -4.10
N MET A 174 2.57 21.23 -3.71
CA MET A 174 3.58 21.68 -2.74
C MET A 174 4.33 22.91 -3.27
N ALA A 175 4.79 22.84 -4.53
CA ALA A 175 5.51 23.93 -5.19
C ALA A 175 4.65 25.19 -5.33
N ARG A 176 3.40 25.05 -5.81
CA ARG A 176 2.48 26.18 -5.98
C ARG A 176 2.23 26.90 -4.67
N HIS A 177 2.00 26.17 -3.59
CA HIS A 177 1.83 26.75 -2.26
C HIS A 177 3.04 27.61 -1.83
N LEU A 178 4.26 27.13 -2.04
CA LEU A 178 5.48 27.89 -1.71
C LEU A 178 5.67 29.10 -2.64
N LEU A 179 5.42 28.96 -3.93
CA LEU A 179 5.46 30.05 -4.91
C LEU A 179 4.45 31.15 -4.58
N ASP A 180 3.23 30.79 -4.18
CA ASP A 180 2.16 31.72 -3.80
C ASP A 180 2.51 32.50 -2.52
N LEU A 181 3.34 31.91 -1.63
CA LEU A 181 3.90 32.57 -0.47
C LEU A 181 5.15 33.41 -0.76
N GLY A 182 5.61 33.45 -2.00
CA GLY A 182 6.75 34.26 -2.44
C GLY A 182 8.10 33.56 -2.39
N HIS A 183 8.16 32.27 -2.03
CA HIS A 183 9.42 31.52 -2.03
C HIS A 183 9.94 31.34 -3.44
N ARG A 184 11.25 31.55 -3.64
CA ARG A 184 11.92 31.38 -4.93
C ARG A 184 13.06 30.38 -4.83
N ASP A 185 13.90 30.49 -3.82
CA ASP A 185 14.99 29.57 -3.50
C ASP A 185 14.47 28.52 -2.49
N VAL A 186 14.43 27.26 -2.91
CA VAL A 186 13.80 26.18 -2.12
C VAL A 186 14.61 24.89 -2.20
N ALA A 187 14.55 24.09 -1.14
CA ALA A 187 15.10 22.75 -1.14
C ALA A 187 13.97 21.70 -1.12
N PHE A 188 14.17 20.59 -1.82
CA PHE A 188 13.34 19.39 -1.72
C PHE A 188 14.20 18.24 -1.21
N ILE A 189 13.89 17.74 -0.01
CA ILE A 189 14.58 16.60 0.61
C ILE A 189 13.80 15.30 0.38
N THR A 190 14.50 14.24 -0.01
CA THR A 190 13.89 12.98 -0.43
C THR A 190 14.75 11.77 -0.06
N PRO A 191 14.15 10.59 0.22
CA PRO A 191 14.89 9.35 0.20
C PRO A 191 15.52 9.09 -1.18
N PRO A 192 16.36 8.07 -1.36
CA PRO A 192 16.99 7.78 -2.65
C PRO A 192 16.01 7.71 -3.81
N LEU A 193 16.37 8.29 -4.95
CA LEU A 193 15.57 8.33 -6.19
C LEU A 193 15.96 7.15 -7.10
N THR A 194 15.54 5.95 -6.73
CA THR A 194 15.83 4.73 -7.49
C THR A 194 14.76 4.42 -8.54
N ARG A 195 15.09 3.59 -9.54
CA ARG A 195 14.11 3.09 -10.53
C ARG A 195 12.96 2.32 -9.88
N ARG A 196 13.22 1.61 -8.78
CA ARG A 196 12.18 0.85 -8.05
C ARG A 196 11.17 1.76 -7.36
N GLN A 197 11.55 3.00 -7.06
CA GLN A 197 10.72 3.96 -6.34
C GLN A 197 10.43 5.21 -7.19
N TRP A 198 10.20 5.00 -8.48
CA TRP A 198 9.88 6.03 -9.45
C TRP A 198 8.73 6.98 -9.04
N GLN A 199 7.90 6.57 -8.09
CA GLN A 199 6.84 7.39 -7.49
C GLN A 199 7.40 8.60 -6.75
N ARG A 200 8.54 8.45 -6.06
CA ARG A 200 9.25 9.56 -5.43
C ARG A 200 9.72 10.56 -6.49
N THR A 201 10.29 10.04 -7.56
CA THR A 201 10.73 10.85 -8.71
C THR A 201 9.59 11.62 -9.34
N LYS A 202 8.37 11.07 -9.44
CA LYS A 202 7.20 11.80 -9.96
C LYS A 202 6.84 13.00 -9.08
N ARG A 203 6.91 12.87 -7.75
CA ARG A 203 6.63 13.99 -6.83
C ARG A 203 7.67 15.09 -6.99
N VAL A 204 8.95 14.72 -6.97
CA VAL A 204 10.07 15.66 -7.21
C VAL A 204 9.91 16.35 -8.56
N ASN A 205 9.67 15.60 -9.64
CA ASN A 205 9.49 16.16 -10.98
C ASN A 205 8.29 17.11 -11.06
N GLY A 206 7.18 16.77 -10.40
CA GLY A 206 6.02 17.64 -10.30
C GLY A 206 6.35 18.98 -9.62
N PHE A 207 7.13 18.91 -8.53
CA PHE A 207 7.60 20.07 -7.79
C PHE A 207 8.52 20.96 -8.66
N VAL A 208 9.56 20.37 -9.23
CA VAL A 208 10.54 21.09 -10.08
C VAL A 208 9.86 21.73 -11.31
N LYS A 209 8.98 20.99 -12.00
CA LYS A 209 8.27 21.52 -13.18
C LYS A 209 7.41 22.73 -12.86
N GLU A 210 6.88 22.83 -11.64
CA GLU A 210 6.09 24.01 -11.29
C GLU A 210 6.95 25.24 -11.08
N PHE A 211 8.15 25.11 -10.49
CA PHE A 211 9.15 26.18 -10.43
C PHE A 211 9.71 26.51 -11.83
N GLU A 212 9.92 25.51 -12.69
CA GLU A 212 10.39 25.71 -14.08
C GLU A 212 9.43 26.59 -14.89
N LYS A 213 8.11 26.50 -14.68
CA LYS A 213 7.12 27.37 -15.35
C LYS A 213 7.29 28.85 -14.99
N GLU A 214 7.80 29.13 -13.80
CA GLU A 214 8.10 30.49 -13.32
C GLU A 214 9.53 30.93 -13.68
N GLY A 215 10.28 30.11 -14.44
CA GLY A 215 11.71 30.39 -14.77
C GLY A 215 12.67 30.14 -13.61
N LEU A 216 12.26 29.42 -12.57
CA LEU A 216 12.99 29.23 -11.30
C LEU A 216 13.54 27.82 -11.13
N LYS A 217 13.76 27.06 -12.21
CA LYS A 217 14.24 25.67 -12.12
C LYS A 217 15.56 25.55 -11.36
N ASP A 218 16.51 26.44 -11.64
CA ASP A 218 17.85 26.42 -11.06
C ASP A 218 17.86 26.89 -9.58
N HIS A 219 16.73 27.40 -9.09
CA HIS A 219 16.50 27.79 -7.71
C HIS A 219 15.93 26.65 -6.84
N VAL A 220 15.78 25.46 -7.40
CA VAL A 220 15.30 24.27 -6.69
C VAL A 220 16.48 23.34 -6.41
N ILE A 221 16.83 23.19 -5.15
CA ILE A 221 17.84 22.24 -4.67
C ILE A 221 17.16 20.91 -4.42
N ILE A 222 17.59 19.84 -5.09
CA ILE A 222 17.14 18.48 -4.78
C ILE A 222 18.22 17.78 -3.96
N LYS A 223 17.92 17.49 -2.71
CA LYS A 223 18.79 16.75 -1.79
C LYS A 223 18.23 15.37 -1.53
N ALA A 224 18.82 14.36 -2.15
CA ALA A 224 18.42 12.96 -1.99
C ALA A 224 19.41 12.23 -1.07
N ALA A 225 18.89 11.33 -0.23
CA ALA A 225 19.72 10.44 0.56
C ALA A 225 20.47 9.44 -0.33
N ASP A 226 21.57 8.88 0.19
CA ASP A 226 22.38 7.88 -0.52
C ASP A 226 21.58 6.58 -0.75
N GLU A 227 21.78 5.94 -1.91
CA GLU A 227 21.13 4.65 -2.23
C GLU A 227 21.49 3.54 -1.24
N ALA A 228 22.67 3.57 -0.63
CA ALA A 228 23.09 2.60 0.38
C ALA A 228 22.15 2.56 1.60
N ILE A 229 21.45 3.67 1.90
CA ILE A 229 20.51 3.77 3.02
C ILE A 229 19.22 2.98 2.72
N ASP A 230 18.76 2.95 1.47
CA ASP A 230 17.54 2.23 1.07
C ASP A 230 17.69 0.69 1.18
N MET A 231 18.94 0.18 1.22
CA MET A 231 19.28 -1.24 1.39
C MET A 231 19.31 -1.69 2.85
N GLN A 232 19.24 -0.77 3.80
CA GLN A 232 19.19 -1.09 5.22
C GLN A 232 17.79 -1.49 5.66
N ILE A 233 17.70 -2.33 6.71
CA ILE A 233 16.41 -2.67 7.32
C ILE A 233 15.76 -1.38 7.83
N PRO A 234 14.53 -1.07 7.40
CA PRO A 234 13.85 0.16 7.81
C PRO A 234 13.69 0.24 9.32
N ARG A 235 14.23 1.28 9.94
CA ARG A 235 14.04 1.61 11.36
C ARG A 235 12.82 2.50 11.51
N MET A 236 12.26 2.59 12.72
CA MET A 236 11.09 3.44 13.02
C MET A 236 11.34 4.92 12.70
N ASP A 237 12.58 5.36 12.85
CA ASP A 237 13.03 6.73 12.68
C ASP A 237 13.68 7.03 11.33
N SER A 238 13.75 6.04 10.41
CA SER A 238 14.54 6.17 9.17
C SER A 238 14.18 7.41 8.34
N GLU A 239 12.88 7.66 8.10
CA GLU A 239 12.44 8.81 7.29
C GLU A 239 12.66 10.13 8.03
N TYR A 240 12.46 10.15 9.36
CA TYR A 240 12.74 11.30 10.21
C TYR A 240 14.24 11.61 10.24
N SER A 241 15.09 10.61 10.51
CA SER A 241 16.55 10.79 10.55
C SER A 241 17.11 11.27 9.22
N MET A 242 16.65 10.69 8.08
CA MET A 242 17.02 11.21 6.77
C MET A 242 16.63 12.69 6.58
N GLY A 243 15.43 13.07 7.00
CA GLY A 243 14.98 14.46 6.92
C GLY A 243 15.85 15.41 7.73
N TYR A 244 16.24 15.00 8.94
CA TYR A 244 17.14 15.74 9.81
C TYR A 244 18.55 15.85 9.20
N GLU A 245 19.16 14.71 8.83
CA GLU A 245 20.52 14.66 8.30
C GLU A 245 20.66 15.46 7.00
N LEU A 246 19.77 15.27 6.04
CA LEU A 246 19.79 16.02 4.77
C LEU A 246 19.63 17.53 4.97
N THR A 247 18.86 17.94 5.98
CA THR A 247 18.71 19.36 6.31
C THR A 247 19.97 19.92 6.94
N MET A 248 20.61 19.20 7.86
CA MET A 248 21.89 19.61 8.43
C MET A 248 22.98 19.71 7.34
N GLU A 249 23.06 18.75 6.41
CA GLU A 249 23.98 18.82 5.27
C GLU A 249 23.74 20.06 4.40
N LEU A 250 22.48 20.43 4.11
CA LEU A 250 22.15 21.65 3.35
C LEU A 250 22.63 22.92 4.06
N LEU A 251 22.52 22.96 5.40
CA LEU A 251 22.99 24.07 6.20
C LEU A 251 24.52 24.15 6.23
N ASP A 252 25.20 23.01 6.40
CA ASP A 252 26.66 22.92 6.41
C ASP A 252 27.28 23.26 5.05
N GLU A 253 26.60 22.97 3.94
CA GLU A 253 26.98 23.37 2.59
C GLU A 253 26.83 24.88 2.35
N GLY A 254 26.24 25.63 3.29
CA GLY A 254 25.98 27.06 3.15
C GLY A 254 24.99 27.38 2.02
N ARG A 255 24.07 26.46 1.73
CA ARG A 255 23.07 26.65 0.66
C ARG A 255 21.98 27.61 1.11
N GLU A 256 21.69 28.59 0.28
CA GLU A 256 20.60 29.54 0.54
C GLU A 256 19.26 28.96 0.08
N PHE A 257 18.28 28.93 0.97
CA PHE A 257 16.89 28.58 0.70
C PHE A 257 15.95 29.22 1.73
N THR A 258 14.74 29.48 1.31
CA THR A 258 13.70 30.07 2.17
C THR A 258 12.60 29.07 2.52
N ALA A 259 12.59 27.91 1.87
CA ALA A 259 11.66 26.84 2.19
C ALA A 259 12.26 25.44 1.95
N ILE A 260 11.80 24.45 2.73
CA ILE A 260 12.10 23.03 2.56
C ILE A 260 10.78 22.28 2.31
N ALA A 261 10.77 21.48 1.25
CA ALA A 261 9.73 20.50 0.98
C ALA A 261 10.27 19.09 1.30
N GLY A 262 9.64 18.40 2.26
CA GLY A 262 9.93 17.00 2.55
C GLY A 262 9.15 16.06 1.64
N GLN A 263 9.78 14.97 1.18
CA GLN A 263 9.11 13.93 0.40
C GLN A 263 7.83 13.43 1.10
N ASN A 264 7.85 13.35 2.42
CA ASN A 264 6.72 13.04 3.28
C ASN A 264 6.78 13.82 4.60
N ASP A 265 5.76 13.64 5.45
CA ASP A 265 5.67 14.35 6.72
C ASP A 265 6.78 13.99 7.72
N MET A 266 7.22 12.72 7.75
CA MET A 266 8.30 12.32 8.66
C MET A 266 9.63 13.01 8.31
N MET A 267 9.96 13.10 7.02
CA MET A 267 11.13 13.87 6.60
C MET A 267 10.99 15.36 6.90
N ALA A 268 9.80 15.93 6.68
CA ALA A 268 9.54 17.32 7.00
C ALA A 268 9.66 17.59 8.53
N ILE A 269 9.25 16.64 9.37
CA ILE A 269 9.40 16.73 10.83
C ILE A 269 10.88 16.65 11.22
N GLY A 270 11.67 15.79 10.59
CA GLY A 270 13.12 15.75 10.78
C GLY A 270 13.79 17.08 10.40
N ALA A 271 13.35 17.69 9.29
CA ALA A 271 13.82 19.03 8.89
C ALA A 271 13.47 20.11 9.91
N LEU A 272 12.26 20.08 10.52
CA LEU A 272 11.88 21.00 11.58
C LEU A 272 12.82 20.92 12.78
N ASP A 273 13.23 19.73 13.18
CA ASP A 273 14.12 19.54 14.32
C ASP A 273 15.55 19.99 13.99
N ALA A 274 16.06 19.73 12.79
CA ALA A 274 17.36 20.23 12.30
C ALA A 274 17.40 21.77 12.29
N LEU A 275 16.36 22.42 11.76
CA LEU A 275 16.24 23.87 11.74
C LEU A 275 16.16 24.45 13.17
N HIS A 276 15.44 23.76 14.07
CA HIS A 276 15.35 24.17 15.48
C HIS A 276 16.70 24.10 16.19
N GLU A 277 17.48 23.04 15.97
CA GLU A 277 18.82 22.89 16.53
C GLU A 277 19.77 23.97 15.98
N ALA A 278 19.67 24.29 14.69
CA ALA A 278 20.39 25.39 14.08
C ALA A 278 19.89 26.79 14.47
N ARG A 279 18.87 26.90 15.36
CA ARG A 279 18.23 28.14 15.79
C ARG A 279 17.58 28.96 14.65
N ILE A 280 17.14 28.29 13.61
CA ILE A 280 16.41 28.87 12.47
C ILE A 280 14.91 28.79 12.76
N HIS A 281 14.21 29.90 12.69
CA HIS A 281 12.79 29.97 13.07
C HIS A 281 11.87 29.58 11.90
N VAL A 282 10.99 28.60 12.17
CA VAL A 282 9.96 28.18 11.22
C VAL A 282 8.62 28.80 11.65
N PRO A 283 7.86 29.47 10.77
CA PRO A 283 8.12 29.71 9.33
C PRO A 283 8.85 31.03 9.03
N LYS A 284 9.32 31.78 10.04
CA LYS A 284 9.80 33.15 9.88
C LYS A 284 11.02 33.24 8.97
N ASP A 285 12.01 32.35 9.18
CA ASP A 285 13.27 32.33 8.43
C ASP A 285 13.20 31.29 7.30
N VAL A 286 12.65 30.10 7.57
CA VAL A 286 12.48 29.01 6.62
C VAL A 286 11.09 28.39 6.79
N SER A 287 10.36 28.24 5.69
CA SER A 287 9.10 27.50 5.63
C SER A 287 9.35 26.00 5.44
N VAL A 288 8.47 25.14 6.02
CA VAL A 288 8.55 23.68 5.85
C VAL A 288 7.19 23.12 5.46
N ILE A 289 7.17 22.30 4.40
CA ILE A 289 5.97 21.59 3.93
C ILE A 289 6.25 20.10 3.79
N GLY A 290 5.29 19.27 4.22
CA GLY A 290 5.32 17.81 4.08
C GLY A 290 4.24 17.26 3.15
N CYS A 291 4.04 15.95 3.21
CA CYS A 291 2.99 15.23 2.52
C CYS A 291 2.61 13.99 3.34
N ASP A 292 1.36 13.62 3.35
CA ASP A 292 0.65 12.44 3.85
C ASP A 292 -0.42 12.80 4.91
N ASN A 293 -0.31 13.95 5.58
CA ASN A 293 -1.19 14.38 6.67
C ASN A 293 -1.32 13.31 7.78
N ILE A 294 -0.17 12.78 8.22
CA ILE A 294 -0.12 11.80 9.32
C ILE A 294 -0.51 12.44 10.66
N PHE A 295 -0.82 11.63 11.67
CA PHE A 295 -1.21 12.11 13.00
C PHE A 295 -0.22 13.14 13.59
N TYR A 296 1.09 12.90 13.45
CA TYR A 296 2.13 13.77 13.99
C TYR A 296 2.09 15.18 13.41
N SER A 297 1.74 15.32 12.13
CA SER A 297 1.64 16.62 11.44
C SER A 297 0.60 17.54 12.05
N GLY A 298 -0.45 16.97 12.66
CA GLY A 298 -1.52 17.69 13.34
C GLY A 298 -1.21 18.06 14.79
N ILE A 299 -0.14 17.57 15.40
CA ILE A 299 0.24 17.89 16.78
C ILE A 299 0.49 19.40 16.90
N ARG A 300 -0.11 20.06 17.88
CA ARG A 300 -0.10 21.53 18.02
C ARG A 300 1.29 22.17 18.01
N LYS A 301 2.31 21.49 18.57
CA LYS A 301 3.70 21.98 18.58
C LYS A 301 4.38 21.83 17.21
N ILE A 302 4.02 20.81 16.42
CA ILE A 302 4.54 20.55 15.08
C ILE A 302 3.78 21.41 14.08
N SER A 303 2.45 21.23 14.04
CA SER A 303 1.52 22.00 13.21
C SER A 303 1.97 22.15 11.76
N LEU A 304 2.42 21.01 11.15
CA LEU A 304 3.04 20.94 9.84
C LEU A 304 2.03 21.17 8.71
N THR A 305 2.33 22.11 7.83
CA THR A 305 1.66 22.26 6.53
C THR A 305 1.98 21.04 5.66
N THR A 306 0.94 20.41 5.10
CA THR A 306 1.10 19.14 4.40
C THR A 306 0.06 18.96 3.30
N ILE A 307 0.27 18.00 2.41
CA ILE A 307 -0.72 17.55 1.45
C ILE A 307 -1.43 16.30 2.00
N ASP A 308 -2.75 16.38 2.14
CA ASP A 308 -3.62 15.24 2.43
C ASP A 308 -4.07 14.59 1.12
N HIS A 309 -3.77 13.33 0.94
CA HIS A 309 -4.24 12.51 -0.16
C HIS A 309 -5.07 11.31 0.32
N PHE A 310 -5.66 11.44 1.50
CA PHE A 310 -6.69 10.55 2.06
C PHE A 310 -6.22 9.11 2.28
N VAL A 311 -5.07 8.94 2.94
CA VAL A 311 -4.41 7.65 3.13
C VAL A 311 -5.32 6.58 3.72
N ALA A 312 -6.00 6.87 4.84
CA ALA A 312 -6.89 5.92 5.50
C ALA A 312 -8.11 5.54 4.63
N LEU A 313 -8.64 6.49 3.83
CA LEU A 313 -9.74 6.21 2.91
C LEU A 313 -9.32 5.27 1.80
N LYS A 314 -8.10 5.42 1.26
CA LYS A 314 -7.56 4.48 0.27
C LYS A 314 -7.53 3.04 0.80
N GLY A 315 -7.12 2.86 2.06
CA GLY A 315 -7.16 1.55 2.70
C GLY A 315 -8.58 0.99 2.81
N ARG A 316 -9.56 1.82 3.19
CA ARG A 316 -10.98 1.43 3.26
C ARG A 316 -11.50 1.00 1.91
N ASP A 317 -11.34 1.84 0.88
CA ASP A 317 -11.85 1.57 -0.45
C ASP A 317 -11.19 0.35 -1.09
N ALA A 318 -9.89 0.11 -0.82
CA ALA A 318 -9.23 -1.12 -1.26
C ALA A 318 -9.90 -2.37 -0.67
N CYS A 319 -10.23 -2.34 0.61
CA CYS A 319 -10.92 -3.44 1.27
C CYS A 319 -12.37 -3.57 0.76
N ASP A 320 -13.10 -2.47 0.59
CA ASP A 320 -14.47 -2.48 0.06
C ASP A 320 -14.52 -3.08 -1.35
N ILE A 321 -13.56 -2.73 -2.24
CA ILE A 321 -13.45 -3.33 -3.57
C ILE A 321 -13.22 -4.85 -3.46
N ILE A 322 -12.30 -5.31 -2.60
CA ILE A 322 -12.05 -6.74 -2.39
C ILE A 322 -13.33 -7.46 -1.95
N LEU A 323 -14.04 -6.91 -0.96
CA LEU A 323 -15.25 -7.53 -0.44
C LEU A 323 -16.36 -7.58 -1.50
N HIS A 324 -16.52 -6.53 -2.27
CA HIS A 324 -17.48 -6.49 -3.37
C HIS A 324 -17.18 -7.57 -4.43
N LYS A 325 -15.92 -7.74 -4.80
CA LYS A 325 -15.47 -8.76 -5.76
C LYS A 325 -15.64 -10.19 -5.23
N ILE A 326 -15.43 -10.41 -3.94
CA ILE A 326 -15.71 -11.71 -3.31
C ILE A 326 -17.21 -12.02 -3.41
N ASP A 327 -18.08 -11.06 -3.08
CA ASP A 327 -19.52 -11.22 -3.17
C ASP A 327 -20.00 -11.43 -4.63
N GLU A 328 -19.38 -10.79 -5.61
CA GLU A 328 -19.65 -11.00 -7.03
C GLU A 328 -19.28 -12.43 -7.45
N GLN A 329 -18.10 -12.92 -7.09
CA GLN A 329 -17.68 -14.30 -7.39
C GLN A 329 -18.62 -15.36 -6.82
N ASP A 330 -19.12 -15.14 -5.60
CA ASP A 330 -20.10 -16.05 -4.97
C ASP A 330 -21.47 -16.03 -5.68
N ARG A 331 -21.89 -14.89 -6.26
CA ARG A 331 -23.18 -14.76 -6.96
C ARG A 331 -23.14 -15.28 -8.40
N PHE A 332 -22.03 -15.10 -9.09
CA PHE A 332 -21.87 -15.44 -10.50
C PHE A 332 -21.02 -16.69 -10.68
N LEU A 333 -21.58 -17.86 -10.32
CA LEU A 333 -20.97 -19.17 -10.59
C LEU A 333 -20.98 -19.54 -12.09
N THR A 334 -21.30 -18.62 -12.99
CA THR A 334 -21.37 -18.85 -14.45
C THR A 334 -20.31 -18.03 -15.18
N ASP A 335 -19.63 -18.68 -16.12
CA ASP A 335 -18.49 -18.21 -16.95
C ASP A 335 -18.72 -16.93 -17.81
N SER A 336 -19.84 -16.25 -17.66
CA SER A 336 -20.23 -15.12 -18.53
C SER A 336 -20.47 -13.79 -17.81
N ALA A 337 -20.07 -13.65 -16.56
CA ALA A 337 -20.20 -12.35 -15.87
C ALA A 337 -19.16 -11.35 -16.41
N PRO A 338 -19.57 -10.09 -16.68
CA PRO A 338 -18.62 -9.07 -17.09
C PRO A 338 -17.65 -8.76 -15.94
N VAL A 339 -16.34 -8.76 -16.25
CA VAL A 339 -15.31 -8.36 -15.27
C VAL A 339 -15.32 -6.84 -15.15
N SER A 340 -15.76 -6.31 -14.00
CA SER A 340 -15.64 -4.89 -13.67
C SER A 340 -14.22 -4.57 -13.21
N LEU A 341 -13.67 -3.43 -13.62
CA LEU A 341 -12.40 -2.90 -13.11
C LEU A 341 -12.66 -1.61 -12.35
N TYR A 342 -12.19 -1.56 -11.11
CA TYR A 342 -12.25 -0.37 -10.27
C TYR A 342 -10.96 0.43 -10.43
N ASN A 343 -11.11 1.72 -10.68
CA ASN A 343 -10.01 2.67 -10.78
C ASN A 343 -10.41 3.94 -10.03
N ILE A 344 -10.01 4.03 -8.76
CA ILE A 344 -10.32 5.18 -7.90
C ILE A 344 -9.11 6.11 -7.87
N GLU A 345 -9.33 7.40 -8.07
CA GLU A 345 -8.31 8.44 -7.94
C GLU A 345 -8.78 9.53 -6.98
N TYR A 346 -7.97 9.86 -6.00
CA TYR A 346 -8.22 10.93 -5.07
C TYR A 346 -7.58 12.23 -5.52
N THR A 347 -8.34 13.32 -5.47
CA THR A 347 -7.79 14.67 -5.62
C THR A 347 -7.16 15.11 -4.31
N PRO A 348 -5.84 15.32 -4.24
CA PRO A 348 -5.16 15.71 -3.00
C PRO A 348 -5.59 17.11 -2.55
N LYS A 349 -5.43 17.39 -1.26
CA LYS A 349 -5.80 18.66 -0.63
C LYS A 349 -4.63 19.23 0.18
N LEU A 350 -4.35 20.52 0.01
CA LEU A 350 -3.43 21.24 0.88
C LEU A 350 -4.08 21.47 2.26
N ILE A 351 -3.34 21.13 3.31
CA ILE A 351 -3.67 21.42 4.71
C ILE A 351 -2.65 22.42 5.23
N ALA A 352 -2.92 23.71 5.04
CA ALA A 352 -2.07 24.77 5.53
C ALA A 352 -2.14 24.85 7.06
N ARG A 353 -0.96 24.89 7.70
CA ARG A 353 -0.80 25.02 9.14
C ARG A 353 0.26 26.10 9.46
N ARG A 354 1.07 25.89 10.51
CA ARG A 354 1.94 26.94 11.04
C ARG A 354 3.38 26.89 10.52
N THR A 355 3.78 25.91 9.74
CA THR A 355 5.16 25.73 9.28
C THR A 355 5.45 26.38 7.93
N THR A 356 4.48 27.03 7.30
CA THR A 356 4.69 27.84 6.09
C THR A 356 4.16 29.25 6.30
N GLY A 357 4.89 30.24 5.79
CA GLY A 357 4.55 31.67 5.84
C GLY A 357 5.09 32.42 4.62
N SER A 358 4.62 33.63 4.40
CA SER A 358 5.12 34.49 3.31
C SER A 358 6.57 34.87 3.54
N VAL A 359 7.37 34.94 2.48
CA VAL A 359 8.74 35.43 2.56
C VAL A 359 8.75 36.89 2.99
N SER A 360 9.44 37.18 4.08
CA SER A 360 9.68 38.56 4.54
C SER A 360 10.97 39.07 3.88
N TYR A 361 10.86 39.93 2.91
CA TYR A 361 12.00 40.54 2.20
C TYR A 361 12.93 41.41 3.05
N THR A 362 12.65 41.53 4.37
CA THR A 362 13.41 42.40 5.27
C THR A 362 14.75 41.84 5.74
N HIS A 363 15.04 40.55 5.53
CA HIS A 363 16.27 39.91 6.04
C HIS A 363 17.41 39.78 5.02
N LEU A 364 17.17 39.87 3.71
CA LEU A 364 18.24 39.83 2.69
C LEU A 364 19.12 41.09 2.59
N ARG A 365 18.75 42.21 3.27
CA ARG A 365 19.57 43.46 3.29
C ARG A 365 20.43 43.66 4.55
N ALA A 366 20.32 42.81 5.56
CA ALA A 366 21.05 43.02 6.82
C ALA A 366 22.50 42.53 6.80
N HIS A 367 22.92 41.75 5.84
CA HIS A 367 24.31 41.28 5.69
C HIS A 367 25.18 42.15 4.76
N GLU A 368 24.60 43.02 3.93
CA GLU A 368 25.38 43.91 3.04
C GLU A 368 25.81 45.25 3.70
N THR A 369 25.26 45.61 4.86
CA THR A 369 25.55 46.91 5.48
C THR A 369 26.61 46.87 6.58
N SER A 370 27.20 45.72 6.90
CA SER A 370 28.27 45.63 7.91
C SER A 370 29.71 45.71 7.37
N ALA A 371 29.90 45.81 6.03
CA ALA A 371 31.23 45.79 5.40
C ALA A 371 31.76 47.17 5.02
N HIS A 372 31.06 48.27 5.31
CA HIS A 372 31.56 49.62 5.02
C HIS A 372 31.39 50.53 6.26
N LEU A 373 32.17 50.29 7.30
CA LEU A 373 32.55 51.29 8.28
C LEU A 373 33.73 50.78 9.11
N VAL A 374 34.92 50.83 8.55
CA VAL A 374 36.17 51.29 9.25
C VAL A 374 37.13 51.78 8.18
#